data_d5332bf7d2c0f779bf7a3ca34acb1335
#
_entry.id   d5332bf7d2c0f779bf7a3ca34acb1335
#
_cell.length_a   1.000
_cell.length_b   1.000
_cell.length_c   1.000
_cell.angle_alpha   90.00
_cell.angle_beta   90.00
_cell.angle_gamma   90.00
#
_symmetry.space_group_name_H-M   'P 1'
#
loop_
_entity.id
_entity.type
_entity.pdbx_description
1 polymer ?
#
loop_
_entity_poly.entity_id
_entity_poly.type
_entity_poly.pdbx_seq_one_letter_code
_entity_poly.pdbx_strand_id
1 'polypeptide(L)'
;IMALVISRINYRILNRFAAALYVAALVLMALVKTPLGQSSHGAQRWLNLGPIQFQPAEIAKIAVIVCLPYMIVHMGKKVRTLKGCMVLAGVGGLLAFAAYLFTDNLSTAIIIFCITAGLIFVAHPDMKIFVIIAAVGITLIVVGVLILNATASVDGSGSFRLRRIM
;
A
#
# COMPACT_ATOMS: atom_id res chain seq x y z
N ILE A 1 -12.40 -24.28 -1.62
CA ILE A 1 -13.76 -23.98 -1.17
C ILE A 1 -13.94 -22.46 -1.01
N MET A 2 -13.09 -21.71 -0.27
CA MET A 2 -13.18 -20.24 -0.11
C MET A 2 -13.19 -19.51 -1.46
N ALA A 3 -12.29 -19.84 -2.40
CA ALA A 3 -12.24 -19.19 -3.71
C ALA A 3 -13.53 -19.37 -4.51
N LEU A 4 -14.18 -20.54 -4.43
CA LEU A 4 -15.46 -20.81 -5.09
C LEU A 4 -16.61 -20.00 -4.45
N VAL A 5 -16.60 -19.80 -3.14
CA VAL A 5 -17.60 -18.96 -2.47
C VAL A 5 -17.41 -17.50 -2.86
N ILE A 6 -16.16 -17.00 -2.84
CA ILE A 6 -15.84 -15.61 -3.20
C ILE A 6 -16.17 -15.35 -4.70
N SER A 7 -15.95 -16.30 -5.59
CA SER A 7 -16.28 -16.15 -7.02
C SER A 7 -17.78 -15.98 -7.30
N ARG A 8 -18.65 -16.36 -6.36
CA ARG A 8 -20.11 -16.18 -6.44
C ARG A 8 -20.57 -14.80 -5.95
N ILE A 9 -19.70 -14.06 -5.27
CA ILE A 9 -20.02 -12.71 -4.80
C ILE A 9 -20.08 -11.77 -6.02
N ASN A 10 -21.19 -11.04 -6.13
CA ASN A 10 -21.35 -10.08 -7.22
C ASN A 10 -20.37 -8.91 -7.04
N TYR A 11 -19.36 -8.81 -7.91
CA TYR A 11 -18.34 -7.77 -7.88
C TYR A 11 -18.92 -6.34 -7.92
N ARG A 12 -20.18 -6.16 -8.39
CA ARG A 12 -20.86 -4.85 -8.38
C ARG A 12 -21.08 -4.31 -6.96
N ILE A 13 -21.29 -5.20 -5.99
CA ILE A 13 -21.40 -4.82 -4.57
C ILE A 13 -20.06 -4.32 -4.08
N LEU A 14 -18.98 -5.03 -4.40
CA LEU A 14 -17.62 -4.66 -4.04
C LEU A 14 -17.23 -3.29 -4.62
N ASN A 15 -17.60 -3.05 -5.88
CA ASN A 15 -17.36 -1.79 -6.57
C ASN A 15 -18.07 -0.60 -5.90
N ARG A 16 -19.27 -0.81 -5.36
CA ARG A 16 -20.03 0.24 -4.66
C ARG A 16 -19.33 0.70 -3.38
N PHE A 17 -18.59 -0.20 -2.75
CA PHE A 17 -17.86 0.07 -1.51
C PHE A 17 -16.37 0.34 -1.73
N ALA A 18 -15.88 0.35 -2.98
CA ALA A 18 -14.46 0.51 -3.28
C ALA A 18 -13.84 1.76 -2.66
N ALA A 19 -14.50 2.92 -2.81
CA ALA A 19 -14.03 4.18 -2.23
C ALA A 19 -14.09 4.17 -0.70
N ALA A 20 -15.16 3.63 -0.12
CA ALA A 20 -15.29 3.51 1.33
C ALA A 20 -14.22 2.58 1.91
N LEU A 21 -13.94 1.46 1.25
CA LEU A 21 -12.89 0.53 1.65
C LEU A 21 -11.50 1.17 1.58
N TYR A 22 -11.26 1.99 0.56
CA TYR A 22 -10.01 2.73 0.40
C TYR A 22 -9.79 3.74 1.54
N VAL A 23 -10.80 4.55 1.83
CA VAL A 23 -10.75 5.52 2.93
C VAL A 23 -10.62 4.80 4.28
N ALA A 24 -11.39 3.73 4.49
CA ALA A 24 -11.29 2.92 5.70
C ALA A 24 -9.88 2.35 5.89
N ALA A 25 -9.24 1.86 4.83
CA ALA A 25 -7.86 1.36 4.91
C ALA A 25 -6.88 2.45 5.35
N LEU A 26 -6.99 3.67 4.80
CA LEU A 26 -6.14 4.81 5.21
C LEU A 26 -6.36 5.18 6.67
N VAL A 27 -7.62 5.28 7.10
CA VAL A 27 -7.96 5.61 8.49
C VAL A 27 -7.45 4.54 9.46
N LEU A 28 -7.67 3.26 9.14
CA LEU A 28 -7.20 2.16 9.96
C LEU A 28 -5.66 2.12 10.07
N MET A 29 -4.94 2.41 8.99
CA MET A 29 -3.47 2.52 9.04
C MET A 29 -3.02 3.69 9.92
N ALA A 30 -3.70 4.85 9.83
CA ALA A 30 -3.39 5.99 10.69
C ALA A 30 -3.65 5.69 12.18
N LEU A 31 -4.70 4.92 12.49
CA LEU A 31 -5.04 4.50 13.85
C LEU A 31 -3.98 3.59 14.49
N VAL A 32 -3.11 2.94 13.72
CA VAL A 32 -2.00 2.12 14.25
C VAL A 32 -1.02 2.96 15.07
N LYS A 33 -0.83 4.23 14.73
CA LYS A 33 0.06 5.15 15.49
C LYS A 33 -0.59 5.71 16.76
N THR A 34 -1.86 5.39 17.01
CA THR A 34 -2.57 5.77 18.26
C THR A 34 -2.34 4.71 19.36
N PRO A 35 -2.77 4.95 20.61
CA PRO A 35 -2.67 3.99 21.70
C PRO A 35 -3.37 2.63 21.44
N LEU A 36 -4.22 2.54 20.41
CA LEU A 36 -4.86 1.30 19.98
C LEU A 36 -3.91 0.38 19.17
N GLY A 37 -2.78 0.92 18.74
CA GLY A 37 -1.75 0.17 18.02
C GLY A 37 -0.89 -0.65 18.96
N GLN A 38 -0.75 -1.94 18.65
CA GLN A 38 0.12 -2.85 19.39
C GLN A 38 1.44 -3.04 18.64
N SER A 39 2.55 -2.89 19.36
CA SER A 39 3.87 -3.13 18.82
C SER A 39 4.22 -4.62 18.90
N SER A 40 4.64 -5.18 17.77
CA SER A 40 5.21 -6.52 17.68
C SER A 40 6.61 -6.41 17.09
N HIS A 41 7.61 -6.93 17.80
CA HIS A 41 9.02 -6.88 17.38
C HIS A 41 9.56 -5.47 17.08
N GLY A 42 9.11 -4.46 17.85
CA GLY A 42 9.61 -3.09 17.73
C GLY A 42 8.95 -2.23 16.65
N ALA A 43 7.91 -2.74 15.96
CA ALA A 43 7.12 -1.97 15.01
C ALA A 43 5.62 -2.08 15.32
N GLN A 44 4.92 -0.95 15.29
CA GLN A 44 3.47 -0.91 15.48
C GLN A 44 2.80 -1.31 14.17
N ARG A 45 2.21 -2.52 14.14
CA ARG A 45 1.62 -3.09 12.90
C ARG A 45 0.21 -3.63 13.10
N TRP A 46 -0.20 -3.82 14.34
CA TRP A 46 -1.44 -4.48 14.70
C TRP A 46 -2.37 -3.52 15.39
N LEU A 47 -3.65 -3.59 15.07
CA LEU A 47 -4.72 -2.95 15.84
C LEU A 47 -5.39 -4.00 16.72
N ASN A 48 -5.54 -3.65 17.99
CA ASN A 48 -6.25 -4.47 18.97
C ASN A 48 -7.62 -3.83 19.27
N LEU A 49 -8.68 -4.46 18.83
CA LEU A 49 -10.06 -4.07 19.11
C LEU A 49 -10.71 -5.10 20.05
N GLY A 50 -10.17 -5.20 21.26
CA GLY A 50 -10.65 -6.15 22.26
C GLY A 50 -10.23 -7.60 21.92
N PRO A 51 -11.16 -8.50 21.59
CA PRO A 51 -10.84 -9.91 21.31
C PRO A 51 -10.27 -10.13 19.89
N ILE A 52 -10.32 -9.10 19.01
CA ILE A 52 -9.92 -9.23 17.62
C ILE A 52 -8.65 -8.41 17.38
N GLN A 53 -7.62 -9.10 16.92
CA GLN A 53 -6.36 -8.52 16.50
C GLN A 53 -6.24 -8.63 14.98
N PHE A 54 -6.03 -7.51 14.27
CA PHE A 54 -5.86 -7.53 12.82
C PHE A 54 -4.82 -6.51 12.35
N GLN A 55 -4.27 -6.73 11.18
CA GLN A 55 -3.27 -5.86 10.58
C GLN A 55 -3.92 -4.97 9.52
N PRO A 56 -4.00 -3.64 9.70
CA PRO A 56 -4.61 -2.72 8.73
C PRO A 56 -3.97 -2.75 7.34
N ALA A 57 -2.69 -3.04 7.27
CA ALA A 57 -1.97 -3.18 6.01
C ALA A 57 -2.50 -4.33 5.12
N GLU A 58 -3.10 -5.37 5.70
CA GLU A 58 -3.78 -6.43 4.95
C GLU A 58 -5.04 -5.90 4.27
N ILE A 59 -5.80 -5.06 4.97
CA ILE A 59 -7.00 -4.39 4.41
C ILE A 59 -6.59 -3.45 3.28
N ALA A 60 -5.44 -2.76 3.41
CA ALA A 60 -4.94 -1.87 2.37
C ALA A 60 -4.63 -2.62 1.06
N LYS A 61 -4.09 -3.84 1.11
CA LYS A 61 -3.89 -4.68 -0.08
C LYS A 61 -5.21 -5.01 -0.77
N ILE A 62 -6.23 -5.37 0.00
CA ILE A 62 -7.57 -5.64 -0.53
C ILE A 62 -8.18 -4.37 -1.14
N ALA A 63 -8.02 -3.22 -0.46
CA ALA A 63 -8.53 -1.95 -0.93
C ALA A 63 -7.93 -1.55 -2.29
N VAL A 64 -6.63 -1.75 -2.51
CA VAL A 64 -5.99 -1.50 -3.81
C VAL A 64 -6.54 -2.43 -4.89
N ILE A 65 -6.66 -3.73 -4.60
CA ILE A 65 -7.15 -4.74 -5.56
C ILE A 65 -8.60 -4.46 -5.98
N VAL A 66 -9.41 -3.85 -5.12
CA VAL A 66 -10.80 -3.51 -5.42
C VAL A 66 -10.92 -2.13 -6.06
N CYS A 67 -10.23 -1.13 -5.50
CA CYS A 67 -10.40 0.26 -5.90
C CYS A 67 -9.78 0.57 -7.28
N LEU A 68 -8.57 0.07 -7.56
CA LEU A 68 -7.91 0.38 -8.83
C LEU A 68 -8.64 -0.19 -10.05
N PRO A 69 -9.07 -1.47 -10.10
CA PRO A 69 -9.87 -1.97 -11.21
C PRO A 69 -11.20 -1.23 -11.37
N TYR A 70 -11.85 -0.86 -10.27
CA TYR A 70 -13.04 -0.01 -10.31
C TYR A 70 -12.76 1.31 -11.01
N MET A 71 -11.68 2.01 -10.64
CA MET A 71 -11.27 3.25 -11.29
C MET A 71 -10.91 3.05 -12.76
N ILE A 72 -10.20 1.99 -13.11
CA ILE A 72 -9.83 1.65 -14.49
C ILE A 72 -11.09 1.51 -15.37
N VAL A 73 -12.08 0.78 -14.89
CA VAL A 73 -13.35 0.59 -15.62
C VAL A 73 -14.10 1.92 -15.79
N HIS A 74 -14.17 2.76 -14.75
CA HIS A 74 -14.86 4.06 -14.80
C HIS A 74 -14.14 5.11 -15.63
N MET A 75 -12.82 5.10 -15.65
CA MET A 75 -12.02 6.01 -16.47
C MET A 75 -12.08 5.65 -17.97
N GLY A 76 -12.34 4.39 -18.31
CA GLY A 76 -12.47 3.89 -19.69
C GLY A 76 -11.24 4.28 -20.54
N LYS A 77 -11.46 4.96 -21.68
CA LYS A 77 -10.36 5.36 -22.59
C LYS A 77 -9.35 6.34 -21.96
N LYS A 78 -9.71 7.07 -20.89
CA LYS A 78 -8.83 8.02 -20.20
C LYS A 78 -7.67 7.32 -19.48
N VAL A 79 -7.81 6.04 -19.14
CA VAL A 79 -6.72 5.24 -18.56
C VAL A 79 -5.50 5.20 -19.46
N ARG A 80 -5.72 5.24 -20.79
CA ARG A 80 -4.63 5.20 -21.78
C ARG A 80 -3.87 6.53 -21.91
N THR A 81 -4.24 7.56 -21.16
CA THR A 81 -3.52 8.82 -21.12
C THR A 81 -2.48 8.81 -19.98
N LEU A 82 -1.38 9.53 -20.15
CA LEU A 82 -0.39 9.71 -19.09
C LEU A 82 -1.03 10.20 -17.78
N LYS A 83 -1.98 11.15 -17.88
CA LYS A 83 -2.72 11.67 -16.71
C LYS A 83 -3.51 10.56 -16.00
N GLY A 84 -4.17 9.66 -16.75
CA GLY A 84 -4.89 8.52 -16.19
C GLY A 84 -3.98 7.57 -15.42
N CYS A 85 -2.83 7.22 -16.02
CA CYS A 85 -1.82 6.39 -15.35
C CYS A 85 -1.27 7.06 -14.08
N MET A 86 -1.00 8.37 -14.11
CA MET A 86 -0.52 9.11 -12.93
C MET A 86 -1.55 9.13 -11.79
N VAL A 87 -2.84 9.27 -12.11
CA VAL A 87 -3.91 9.19 -11.09
C VAL A 87 -3.95 7.81 -10.44
N LEU A 88 -3.91 6.74 -11.23
CA LEU A 88 -3.89 5.37 -10.69
C LEU A 88 -2.63 5.09 -9.86
N ALA A 89 -1.47 5.52 -10.36
CA ALA A 89 -0.19 5.41 -9.64
C ALA A 89 -0.22 6.23 -8.35
N GLY A 90 -0.82 7.42 -8.35
CA GLY A 90 -0.99 8.26 -7.16
C GLY A 90 -1.88 7.61 -6.11
N VAL A 91 -3.02 7.05 -6.52
CA VAL A 91 -3.95 6.36 -5.60
C VAL A 91 -3.30 5.11 -4.97
N GLY A 92 -2.66 4.26 -5.78
CA GLY A 92 -1.95 3.09 -5.25
C GLY A 92 -0.70 3.46 -4.46
N GLY A 93 0.05 4.45 -4.94
CA GLY A 93 1.24 4.97 -4.28
C GLY A 93 0.95 5.60 -2.91
N LEU A 94 -0.18 6.31 -2.78
CA LEU A 94 -0.61 6.87 -1.49
C LEU A 94 -0.85 5.76 -0.45
N LEU A 95 -1.51 4.66 -0.81
CA LEU A 95 -1.68 3.52 0.09
C LEU A 95 -0.36 2.83 0.41
N ALA A 96 0.53 2.66 -0.56
CA ALA A 96 1.85 2.09 -0.35
C ALA A 96 2.68 2.96 0.62
N PHE A 97 2.66 4.26 0.42
CA PHE A 97 3.34 5.23 1.27
C PHE A 97 2.74 5.27 2.68
N ALA A 98 1.41 5.26 2.80
CA ALA A 98 0.73 5.18 4.09
C ALA A 98 1.07 3.88 4.84
N ALA A 99 1.12 2.74 4.15
CA ALA A 99 1.53 1.47 4.75
C ALA A 99 2.96 1.55 5.29
N TYR A 100 3.87 2.20 4.57
CA TYR A 100 5.23 2.41 5.04
C TYR A 100 5.31 3.34 6.25
N LEU A 101 4.67 4.53 6.19
CA LEU A 101 4.75 5.54 7.25
C LEU A 101 4.05 5.10 8.55
N PHE A 102 2.86 4.54 8.43
CA PHE A 102 2.02 4.26 9.61
C PHE A 102 2.29 2.88 10.21
N THR A 103 2.69 1.90 9.41
CA THR A 103 2.85 0.52 9.90
C THR A 103 4.31 0.05 9.92
N ASP A 104 5.26 0.90 9.55
CA ASP A 104 6.69 0.58 9.43
C ASP A 104 6.93 -0.74 8.65
N ASN A 105 6.08 -0.99 7.64
CA ASN A 105 6.07 -2.25 6.88
C ASN A 105 6.45 -2.03 5.42
N LEU A 106 7.75 -2.00 5.16
CA LEU A 106 8.29 -1.85 3.81
C LEU A 106 7.84 -2.98 2.87
N SER A 107 7.75 -4.21 3.37
CA SER A 107 7.33 -5.35 2.54
C SER A 107 5.91 -5.17 2.00
N THR A 108 4.98 -4.72 2.85
CA THR A 108 3.60 -4.45 2.41
C THR A 108 3.53 -3.27 1.44
N ALA A 109 4.32 -2.21 1.67
CA ALA A 109 4.40 -1.09 0.75
C ALA A 109 4.87 -1.52 -0.65
N ILE A 110 5.89 -2.36 -0.72
CA ILE A 110 6.39 -2.94 -1.98
C ILE A 110 5.31 -3.80 -2.65
N ILE A 111 4.61 -4.64 -1.90
CA ILE A 111 3.52 -5.48 -2.44
C ILE A 111 2.40 -4.60 -3.03
N ILE A 112 1.95 -3.58 -2.31
CA ILE A 112 0.92 -2.64 -2.80
C ILE A 112 1.40 -1.93 -4.07
N PHE A 113 2.66 -1.51 -4.10
CA PHE A 113 3.25 -0.88 -5.27
C PHE A 113 3.29 -1.85 -6.47
N CYS A 114 3.72 -3.10 -6.28
CA CYS A 114 3.73 -4.12 -7.33
C CYS A 114 2.34 -4.44 -7.86
N ILE A 115 1.33 -4.53 -6.98
CA ILE A 115 -0.07 -4.71 -7.39
C ILE A 115 -0.53 -3.52 -8.23
N THR A 116 -0.24 -2.30 -7.79
CA THR A 116 -0.58 -1.07 -8.52
C THR A 116 0.05 -1.04 -9.90
N ALA A 117 1.36 -1.31 -9.98
CA ALA A 117 2.10 -1.34 -11.23
C ALA A 117 1.56 -2.42 -12.20
N GLY A 118 1.27 -3.62 -11.68
CA GLY A 118 0.69 -4.70 -12.45
C GLY A 118 -0.68 -4.36 -13.02
N LEU A 119 -1.56 -3.74 -12.24
CA LEU A 119 -2.88 -3.31 -12.69
C LEU A 119 -2.80 -2.19 -13.75
N ILE A 120 -1.89 -1.24 -13.59
CA ILE A 120 -1.64 -0.20 -14.60
C ILE A 120 -1.10 -0.83 -15.89
N PHE A 121 -0.18 -1.79 -15.79
CA PHE A 121 0.36 -2.50 -16.95
C PHE A 121 -0.72 -3.23 -17.74
N VAL A 122 -1.64 -3.93 -17.06
CA VAL A 122 -2.77 -4.61 -17.70
C VAL A 122 -3.72 -3.61 -18.37
N ALA A 123 -3.93 -2.45 -17.76
CA ALA A 123 -4.82 -1.42 -18.28
C ALA A 123 -4.20 -0.62 -19.44
N HIS A 124 -2.88 -0.49 -19.46
CA HIS A 124 -2.13 0.29 -20.44
C HIS A 124 -0.86 -0.46 -20.86
N PRO A 125 -0.90 -1.26 -21.93
CA PRO A 125 0.18 -2.16 -22.29
C PRO A 125 1.42 -1.46 -22.89
N ASP A 126 1.50 -0.11 -22.90
CA ASP A 126 2.67 0.62 -23.36
C ASP A 126 3.82 0.50 -22.37
N MET A 127 4.80 -0.32 -22.72
CA MET A 127 5.99 -0.62 -21.93
C MET A 127 6.74 0.63 -21.44
N LYS A 128 6.75 1.70 -22.24
CA LYS A 128 7.46 2.95 -21.89
C LYS A 128 6.92 3.60 -20.63
N ILE A 129 5.59 3.72 -20.53
CA ILE A 129 4.94 4.33 -19.37
C ILE A 129 5.14 3.47 -18.13
N PHE A 130 5.04 2.13 -18.29
CA PHE A 130 5.29 1.19 -17.20
C PHE A 130 6.71 1.32 -16.63
N VAL A 131 7.72 1.37 -17.51
CA VAL A 131 9.12 1.52 -17.10
C VAL A 131 9.35 2.84 -16.37
N ILE A 132 8.74 3.95 -16.83
CA ILE A 132 8.84 5.26 -16.15
C ILE A 132 8.22 5.19 -14.76
N ILE A 133 7.00 4.64 -14.63
CA ILE A 133 6.31 4.54 -13.34
C ILE A 133 7.10 3.64 -12.38
N ALA A 134 7.60 2.50 -12.87
CA ALA A 134 8.41 1.58 -12.07
C ALA A 134 9.71 2.25 -11.62
N ALA A 135 10.41 2.94 -12.52
CA ALA A 135 11.66 3.65 -12.19
C ALA A 135 11.43 4.75 -11.14
N VAL A 136 10.38 5.57 -11.30
CA VAL A 136 10.01 6.61 -10.33
C VAL A 136 9.67 5.99 -8.97
N GLY A 137 8.88 4.92 -8.96
CA GLY A 137 8.51 4.24 -7.72
C GLY A 137 9.72 3.65 -6.98
N ILE A 138 10.61 2.98 -7.69
CA ILE A 138 11.85 2.43 -7.13
C ILE A 138 12.73 3.56 -6.60
N THR A 139 12.88 4.66 -7.36
CA THR A 139 13.68 5.81 -6.93
C THR A 139 13.11 6.42 -5.64
N LEU A 140 11.79 6.59 -5.54
CA LEU A 140 11.16 7.11 -4.32
C LEU A 140 11.36 6.19 -3.11
N ILE A 141 11.29 4.87 -3.32
CA ILE A 141 11.56 3.91 -2.25
C ILE A 141 13.03 3.99 -1.81
N VAL A 142 13.96 4.00 -2.74
CA VAL A 142 15.41 4.09 -2.44
C VAL A 142 15.73 5.40 -1.72
N VAL A 143 15.25 6.53 -2.22
CA VAL A 143 15.46 7.85 -1.59
C VAL A 143 14.84 7.88 -0.20
N GLY A 144 13.62 7.36 -0.02
CA GLY A 144 12.98 7.27 1.29
C GLY A 144 13.79 6.45 2.28
N VAL A 145 14.30 5.29 1.86
CA VAL A 145 15.17 4.45 2.70
C VAL A 145 16.49 5.14 3.04
N LEU A 146 17.10 5.83 2.07
CA LEU A 146 18.35 6.57 2.30
C LEU A 146 18.15 7.74 3.29
N ILE A 147 17.08 8.51 3.15
CA ILE A 147 16.76 9.61 4.08
C ILE A 147 16.56 9.07 5.50
N LEU A 148 15.82 7.96 5.65
CA LEU A 148 15.60 7.37 6.98
C LEU A 148 16.87 6.81 7.58
N ASN A 149 17.74 6.20 6.80
CA ASN A 149 19.03 5.75 7.30
C ASN A 149 19.94 6.94 7.68
N ALA A 150 19.89 8.03 6.91
CA ALA A 150 20.64 9.24 7.23
C ALA A 150 20.13 9.91 8.54
N THR A 151 18.82 10.01 8.73
CA THR A 151 18.23 10.56 9.97
C THR A 151 18.48 9.65 11.17
N ALA A 152 18.40 8.33 11.00
CA ALA A 152 18.70 7.37 12.06
C ALA A 152 20.19 7.40 12.50
N SER A 153 21.09 7.75 11.61
CA SER A 153 22.52 7.92 11.94
C SER A 153 22.80 9.23 12.70
N VAL A 154 21.97 10.26 12.50
CA VAL A 154 22.10 11.55 13.20
C VAL A 154 21.59 11.45 14.65
N ASP A 155 20.54 10.67 14.90
CA ASP A 155 19.92 10.52 16.23
C ASP A 155 20.67 9.56 17.18
N GLY A 156 21.87 9.11 16.82
CA GLY A 156 22.72 8.28 17.70
C GLY A 156 22.14 6.91 18.08
N SER A 157 21.00 6.51 17.52
CA SER A 157 20.36 5.22 17.80
C SER A 157 20.99 4.05 17.04
N GLY A 158 22.02 4.30 16.24
CA GLY A 158 22.76 3.29 15.48
C GLY A 158 23.51 2.26 16.34
N SER A 159 23.75 2.57 17.62
CA SER A 159 24.48 1.68 18.51
C SER A 159 23.71 0.42 18.97
N PHE A 160 22.38 0.44 18.91
CA PHE A 160 21.58 -0.69 19.38
C PHE A 160 21.49 -1.85 18.38
N ARG A 161 21.65 -1.61 17.08
CA ARG A 161 21.58 -2.66 16.06
C ARG A 161 22.86 -3.46 15.91
N LEU A 162 24.02 -2.86 16.18
CA LEU A 162 25.32 -3.53 16.10
C LEU A 162 25.60 -4.47 17.30
N ARG A 163 24.99 -4.22 18.48
CA ARG A 163 25.13 -5.08 19.66
C ARG A 163 24.39 -6.43 19.57
N ARG A 164 23.57 -6.64 18.56
CA ARG A 164 22.85 -7.90 18.35
C ARG A 164 23.58 -8.92 17.45
N ILE A 165 24.71 -8.52 16.87
CA ILE A 165 25.46 -9.35 15.92
C ILE A 165 26.81 -9.82 16.56
N MET A 166 27.16 -9.29 17.73
CA MET A 166 28.23 -9.82 18.58
C MET A 166 27.65 -10.58 19.74
#